data_49abee5e785573584a3996d9e4562a37
#
_entry.id   49abee5e785573584a3996d9e4562a37
#
_cell.length_a   1.000
_cell.length_b   1.000
_cell.length_c   1.000
_cell.angle_alpha   90.00
_cell.angle_beta   90.00
_cell.angle_gamma   90.00
#
_symmetry.space_group_name_H-M   'P 1'
#
loop_
_entity.id
_entity.type
_entity.pdbx_description
1 polymer ?
#
loop_
_entity_poly.entity_id
_entity_poly.type
_entity_poly.pdbx_seq_one_letter_code
_entity_poly.pdbx_strand_id
1 'polypeptide(L)'
;MNRFDDIATWLRSSPGRVRVSGSGSRAHTLPKITDATPLHLSQYNRIERLDAGDQTCTVECGVPRAELDAALAEHELELPCLGGGTIGGLFATDPFGPAAAGCPGPRNLLLGMEALLASGSAFKSGARVFKSVAGFDVHKLFVGSTGRLFVATKLHLRLKPRPRTEQWFANRALERDQALQLIHALRQEAQAEEPPPLDKE
;
A
#
# COMPACT_ATOMS: atom_id res chain seq x y z
N MET A 1 1.38 25.08 -11.00
CA MET A 1 1.24 24.97 -9.54
C MET A 1 0.98 23.50 -9.22
N ASN A 2 1.79 22.91 -8.35
CA ASN A 2 1.61 21.49 -7.99
C ASN A 2 0.35 21.38 -7.11
N ARG A 3 -0.46 20.32 -7.29
CA ARG A 3 -1.69 20.07 -6.53
C ARG A 3 -1.47 20.00 -5.01
N PHE A 4 -0.25 19.79 -4.56
CA PHE A 4 0.11 19.67 -3.14
C PHE A 4 0.83 20.91 -2.59
N ASP A 5 0.91 22.01 -3.34
CA ASP A 5 1.56 23.26 -2.90
C ASP A 5 0.80 23.91 -1.73
N ASP A 6 -0.52 23.72 -1.66
CA ASP A 6 -1.36 24.13 -0.56
C ASP A 6 -1.02 23.39 0.74
N ILE A 7 -0.80 22.06 0.69
CA ILE A 7 -0.35 21.29 1.84
C ILE A 7 1.04 21.73 2.26
N ALA A 8 1.96 21.90 1.32
CA ALA A 8 3.32 22.34 1.62
C ALA A 8 3.33 23.72 2.29
N THR A 9 2.50 24.65 1.81
CA THR A 9 2.34 25.98 2.41
C THR A 9 1.73 25.90 3.80
N TRP A 10 0.68 25.09 3.96
CA TRP A 10 0.04 24.88 5.25
C TRP A 10 1.00 24.28 6.28
N LEU A 11 1.82 23.29 5.90
CA LEU A 11 2.84 22.68 6.78
C LEU A 11 3.87 23.69 7.27
N ARG A 12 4.30 24.63 6.40
CA ARG A 12 5.24 25.70 6.77
C ARG A 12 4.67 26.67 7.79
N SER A 13 3.36 26.90 7.75
CA SER A 13 2.66 27.85 8.64
C SER A 13 2.05 27.17 9.87
N SER A 14 2.04 25.82 9.93
CA SER A 14 1.39 25.06 11.01
C SER A 14 2.37 24.83 12.17
N PRO A 15 2.22 25.52 13.29
CA PRO A 15 3.05 25.23 14.46
C PRO A 15 2.58 23.95 15.13
N GLY A 16 3.49 23.00 15.37
CA GLY A 16 3.25 21.88 16.25
C GLY A 16 3.06 20.54 15.54
N ARG A 17 2.33 19.63 16.19
CA ARG A 17 2.12 18.26 15.72
C ARG A 17 1.01 18.19 14.67
N VAL A 18 1.24 17.42 13.63
CA VAL A 18 0.26 17.16 12.56
C VAL A 18 -0.15 15.71 12.58
N ARG A 19 -1.44 15.44 12.48
CA ARG A 19 -1.99 14.09 12.33
C ARG A 19 -2.54 13.93 10.92
N VAL A 20 -1.84 13.17 10.11
CA VAL A 20 -2.27 12.85 8.75
C VAL A 20 -3.36 11.77 8.79
N SER A 21 -4.43 11.93 8.02
CA SER A 21 -5.48 10.95 7.87
C SER A 21 -6.04 10.91 6.44
N GLY A 22 -6.45 9.73 6.00
CA GLY A 22 -7.30 9.53 4.83
C GLY A 22 -8.77 9.44 5.27
N SER A 23 -9.43 8.30 5.03
CA SER A 23 -10.82 8.04 5.44
C SER A 23 -11.01 7.87 6.96
N GLY A 24 -9.94 7.77 7.74
CA GLY A 24 -10.00 7.56 9.19
C GLY A 24 -10.42 6.15 9.62
N SER A 25 -10.57 5.19 8.72
CA SER A 25 -11.05 3.83 8.99
C SER A 25 -10.25 3.07 10.05
N ARG A 26 -8.96 3.43 10.24
CA ARG A 26 -8.05 2.82 11.23
C ARG A 26 -7.70 3.74 12.40
N ALA A 27 -8.42 4.85 12.58
CA ALA A 27 -8.12 5.81 13.66
C ALA A 27 -8.19 5.16 15.05
N HIS A 28 -9.03 4.14 15.22
CA HIS A 28 -9.20 3.41 16.49
C HIS A 28 -8.01 2.50 16.85
N THR A 29 -7.19 2.11 15.87
CA THR A 29 -6.00 1.26 16.09
C THR A 29 -4.74 2.08 16.36
N LEU A 30 -4.80 3.38 16.18
CA LEU A 30 -3.65 4.28 16.36
C LEU A 30 -3.70 4.95 17.73
N PRO A 31 -2.54 5.26 18.33
CA PRO A 31 -2.49 6.04 19.55
C PRO A 31 -3.22 7.38 19.40
N LYS A 32 -4.01 7.74 20.40
CA LYS A 32 -4.65 9.07 20.44
C LYS A 32 -3.55 10.12 20.66
N ILE A 33 -3.47 11.08 19.75
CA ILE A 33 -2.61 12.25 19.89
C ILE A 33 -3.54 13.43 20.10
N THR A 34 -3.55 13.97 21.30
CA THR A 34 -4.50 15.00 21.73
C THR A 34 -4.19 16.37 21.12
N ASP A 35 -2.91 16.71 20.93
CA ASP A 35 -2.49 18.08 20.56
C ASP A 35 -1.97 18.13 19.11
N ALA A 36 -2.63 17.41 18.20
CA ALA A 36 -2.24 17.39 16.79
C ALA A 36 -3.33 18.00 15.91
N THR A 37 -2.91 18.89 15.01
CA THR A 37 -3.79 19.46 13.98
C THR A 37 -4.07 18.40 12.91
N PRO A 38 -5.33 18.12 12.57
CA PRO A 38 -5.66 17.12 11.56
C PRO A 38 -5.34 17.65 10.15
N LEU A 39 -4.71 16.80 9.34
CA LEU A 39 -4.50 16.98 7.91
C LEU A 39 -5.21 15.85 7.17
N HIS A 40 -6.27 16.16 6.46
CA HIS A 40 -7.06 15.20 5.71
C HIS A 40 -6.61 15.13 4.25
N LEU A 41 -6.25 13.92 3.80
CA LEU A 41 -5.80 13.67 2.42
C LEU A 41 -6.89 13.07 1.52
N SER A 42 -8.11 12.88 2.01
CA SER A 42 -9.21 12.24 1.27
C SER A 42 -9.59 12.96 -0.03
N GLN A 43 -9.34 14.27 -0.13
CA GLN A 43 -9.55 15.05 -1.36
C GLN A 43 -8.48 14.82 -2.45
N TYR A 44 -7.34 14.22 -2.08
CA TYR A 44 -6.25 13.85 -2.99
C TYR A 44 -6.42 12.39 -3.39
N ASN A 45 -7.35 12.15 -4.31
CA ASN A 45 -7.89 10.82 -4.62
C ASN A 45 -7.81 10.47 -6.11
N ARG A 46 -6.78 10.93 -6.83
CA ARG A 46 -6.62 10.62 -8.25
C ARG A 46 -5.76 9.37 -8.45
N ILE A 47 -6.22 8.50 -9.33
CA ILE A 47 -5.38 7.50 -9.97
C ILE A 47 -4.71 8.20 -11.16
N GLU A 48 -3.43 8.61 -10.99
CA GLU A 48 -2.75 9.45 -11.98
C GLU A 48 -2.29 8.66 -13.20
N ARG A 49 -1.87 7.41 -12.97
CA ARG A 49 -1.39 6.52 -14.02
C ARG A 49 -1.65 5.07 -13.63
N LEU A 50 -2.14 4.31 -14.58
CA LEU A 50 -2.20 2.86 -14.53
C LEU A 50 -1.51 2.35 -15.79
N ASP A 51 -0.50 1.52 -15.60
CA ASP A 51 0.27 0.90 -16.68
C ASP A 51 0.12 -0.62 -16.56
N ALA A 52 -0.78 -1.17 -17.38
CA ALA A 52 -1.08 -2.60 -17.33
C ALA A 52 0.08 -3.45 -17.86
N GLY A 53 0.83 -2.94 -18.84
CA GLY A 53 1.98 -3.65 -19.40
C GLY A 53 3.11 -3.80 -18.40
N ASP A 54 3.41 -2.73 -17.65
CA ASP A 54 4.43 -2.73 -16.61
C ASP A 54 3.90 -3.19 -15.24
N GLN A 55 2.61 -3.50 -15.13
CA GLN A 55 1.95 -3.87 -13.87
C GLN A 55 2.25 -2.87 -12.74
N THR A 56 2.13 -1.58 -13.03
CA THR A 56 2.38 -0.52 -12.08
C THR A 56 1.27 0.52 -12.08
N CYS A 57 1.09 1.20 -10.96
CA CYS A 57 0.23 2.38 -10.93
C CYS A 57 0.84 3.49 -10.07
N THR A 58 0.41 4.72 -10.34
CA THR A 58 0.69 5.90 -9.52
C THR A 58 -0.63 6.45 -9.03
N VAL A 59 -0.77 6.52 -7.71
CA VAL A 59 -2.00 6.96 -7.04
C VAL A 59 -1.71 8.02 -5.99
N GLU A 60 -2.62 8.96 -5.82
CA GLU A 60 -2.62 9.87 -4.67
C GLU A 60 -3.02 9.09 -3.40
N CYS A 61 -2.51 9.50 -2.25
CA CYS A 61 -2.68 8.77 -1.00
C CYS A 61 -4.12 8.72 -0.47
N GLY A 62 -4.98 9.62 -0.92
CA GLY A 62 -6.40 9.67 -0.56
C GLY A 62 -7.31 8.77 -1.38
N VAL A 63 -6.79 8.10 -2.43
CA VAL A 63 -7.59 7.16 -3.25
C VAL A 63 -8.18 6.08 -2.35
N PRO A 64 -9.52 5.86 -2.37
CA PRO A 64 -10.15 4.75 -1.70
C PRO A 64 -9.69 3.42 -2.29
N ARG A 65 -9.43 2.43 -1.44
CA ARG A 65 -9.01 1.10 -1.89
C ARG A 65 -10.03 0.48 -2.88
N ALA A 66 -11.30 0.60 -2.61
CA ALA A 66 -12.34 0.05 -3.49
C ALA A 66 -12.36 0.69 -4.89
N GLU A 67 -12.05 1.99 -4.98
CA GLU A 67 -11.95 2.69 -6.26
C GLU A 67 -10.75 2.21 -7.06
N LEU A 68 -9.59 2.02 -6.41
CA LEU A 68 -8.43 1.44 -7.06
C LEU A 68 -8.71 0.00 -7.53
N ASP A 69 -9.31 -0.84 -6.68
CA ASP A 69 -9.63 -2.21 -7.04
C ASP A 69 -10.59 -2.30 -8.24
N ALA A 70 -11.57 -1.40 -8.33
CA ALA A 70 -12.48 -1.33 -9.48
C ALA A 70 -11.72 -0.96 -10.77
N ALA A 71 -10.84 0.06 -10.71
CA ALA A 71 -10.03 0.44 -11.86
C ALA A 71 -9.04 -0.65 -12.29
N LEU A 72 -8.46 -1.39 -11.34
CA LEU A 72 -7.54 -2.49 -11.63
C LEU A 72 -8.25 -3.70 -12.24
N ALA A 73 -9.49 -3.97 -11.84
CA ALA A 73 -10.29 -5.08 -12.35
C ALA A 73 -10.55 -4.97 -13.87
N GLU A 74 -10.68 -3.75 -14.41
CA GLU A 74 -10.84 -3.50 -15.85
C GLU A 74 -9.63 -3.98 -16.67
N HIS A 75 -8.47 -4.14 -16.01
CA HIS A 75 -7.22 -4.58 -16.63
C HIS A 75 -6.76 -5.96 -16.16
N GLU A 76 -7.62 -6.73 -15.49
CA GLU A 76 -7.28 -8.03 -14.90
C GLU A 76 -6.09 -7.96 -13.93
N LEU A 77 -5.93 -6.83 -13.24
CA LEU A 77 -4.88 -6.58 -12.27
C LEU A 77 -5.43 -6.48 -10.85
N GLU A 78 -4.55 -6.65 -9.88
CA GLU A 78 -4.85 -6.45 -8.46
C GLU A 78 -3.67 -5.82 -7.71
N LEU A 79 -3.97 -5.20 -6.57
CA LEU A 79 -3.01 -4.85 -5.54
C LEU A 79 -3.06 -5.95 -4.47
N PRO A 80 -2.11 -6.91 -4.43
CA PRO A 80 -2.23 -8.15 -3.64
C PRO A 80 -1.90 -7.92 -2.15
N CYS A 81 -2.65 -7.02 -1.50
CA CYS A 81 -2.57 -6.82 -0.06
C CYS A 81 -3.96 -6.57 0.52
N LEU A 82 -4.22 -7.08 1.71
CA LEU A 82 -5.52 -6.95 2.36
C LEU A 82 -5.65 -5.61 3.08
N GLY A 83 -6.88 -5.12 3.15
CA GLY A 83 -7.26 -3.95 3.93
C GLY A 83 -8.04 -2.92 3.10
N GLY A 84 -8.92 -2.19 3.76
CA GLY A 84 -9.74 -1.12 3.19
C GLY A 84 -9.22 0.28 3.53
N GLY A 85 -10.07 1.27 3.39
CA GLY A 85 -9.75 2.69 3.62
C GLY A 85 -9.06 3.32 2.43
N THR A 86 -8.20 4.29 2.64
CA THR A 86 -7.40 4.93 1.59
C THR A 86 -6.08 4.21 1.36
N ILE A 87 -5.52 4.32 0.15
CA ILE A 87 -4.24 3.68 -0.20
C ILE A 87 -3.10 4.19 0.69
N GLY A 88 -3.00 5.50 0.94
CA GLY A 88 -2.01 6.04 1.87
C GLY A 88 -2.17 5.49 3.28
N GLY A 89 -3.41 5.37 3.79
CA GLY A 89 -3.70 4.78 5.10
C GLY A 89 -3.35 3.29 5.16
N LEU A 90 -3.59 2.54 4.08
CA LEU A 90 -3.25 1.12 3.97
C LEU A 90 -1.73 0.91 4.11
N PHE A 91 -0.93 1.63 3.32
CA PHE A 91 0.52 1.51 3.36
C PHE A 91 1.12 2.06 4.67
N ALA A 92 0.61 3.19 5.17
CA ALA A 92 1.11 3.78 6.41
C ALA A 92 0.87 2.89 7.64
N THR A 93 -0.18 2.05 7.64
CA THR A 93 -0.50 1.19 8.79
C THR A 93 -0.02 -0.24 8.64
N ASP A 94 0.33 -0.67 7.43
CA ASP A 94 0.81 -2.03 7.11
C ASP A 94 -0.02 -3.13 7.80
N PRO A 95 -1.32 -3.25 7.49
CA PRO A 95 -2.17 -4.20 8.19
C PRO A 95 -1.76 -5.63 7.86
N PHE A 96 -1.55 -6.42 8.89
CA PHE A 96 -1.26 -7.84 8.78
C PHE A 96 -2.57 -8.62 8.61
N GLY A 97 -2.57 -9.62 7.72
CA GLY A 97 -3.72 -10.49 7.50
C GLY A 97 -3.31 -11.89 7.07
N PRO A 98 -4.26 -12.83 6.96
CA PRO A 98 -3.98 -14.23 6.58
C PRO A 98 -3.23 -14.36 5.25
N ALA A 99 -3.49 -13.46 4.30
CA ALA A 99 -2.80 -13.44 3.01
C ALA A 99 -1.31 -13.09 3.10
N ALA A 100 -0.82 -12.58 4.23
CA ALA A 100 0.59 -12.25 4.42
C ALA A 100 1.53 -13.46 4.31
N ALA A 101 0.99 -14.68 4.44
CA ALA A 101 1.76 -15.90 4.27
C ALA A 101 2.05 -16.25 2.79
N GLY A 102 1.24 -15.76 1.86
CA GLY A 102 1.35 -16.06 0.42
C GLY A 102 1.45 -14.84 -0.49
N CYS A 103 1.15 -13.63 0.02
CA CYS A 103 1.21 -12.41 -0.75
C CYS A 103 2.32 -11.50 -0.28
N PRO A 104 2.96 -10.74 -1.18
CA PRO A 104 3.94 -9.73 -0.78
C PRO A 104 3.24 -8.67 0.06
N GLY A 105 3.83 -8.33 1.21
CA GLY A 105 3.32 -7.23 2.04
C GLY A 105 3.44 -5.87 1.34
N PRO A 106 2.73 -4.84 1.83
CA PRO A 106 2.76 -3.47 1.29
C PRO A 106 4.17 -2.94 1.04
N ARG A 107 5.14 -3.29 1.90
CA ARG A 107 6.55 -2.89 1.74
C ARG A 107 7.15 -3.34 0.41
N ASN A 108 6.81 -4.54 -0.07
CA ASN A 108 7.34 -5.09 -1.32
C ASN A 108 6.60 -4.54 -2.55
N LEU A 109 5.39 -4.03 -2.36
CA LEU A 109 4.57 -3.45 -3.41
C LEU A 109 4.85 -1.96 -3.64
N LEU A 110 5.49 -1.28 -2.68
CA LEU A 110 5.84 0.13 -2.80
C LEU A 110 7.15 0.29 -3.58
N LEU A 111 7.07 0.82 -4.80
CA LEU A 111 8.21 1.09 -5.69
C LEU A 111 8.84 2.46 -5.42
N GLY A 112 8.03 3.41 -4.99
CA GLY A 112 8.46 4.77 -4.71
C GLY A 112 7.33 5.64 -4.21
N MET A 113 7.66 6.87 -3.84
CA MET A 113 6.68 7.85 -3.38
C MET A 113 7.11 9.29 -3.63
N GLU A 114 6.14 10.18 -3.63
CA GLU A 114 6.30 11.61 -3.45
C GLU A 114 5.74 12.00 -2.07
N ALA A 115 6.47 12.82 -1.35
CA ALA A 115 6.08 13.18 0.01
C ALA A 115 6.55 14.58 0.41
N LEU A 116 5.99 15.08 1.51
CA LEU A 116 6.35 16.35 2.14
C LEU A 116 6.90 16.07 3.55
N LEU A 117 7.98 16.74 3.89
CA LEU A 117 8.48 16.80 5.27
C LEU A 117 7.61 17.75 6.10
N ALA A 118 7.74 17.69 7.42
CA ALA A 118 7.07 18.64 8.32
C ALA A 118 7.43 20.11 8.05
N SER A 119 8.61 20.36 7.47
CA SER A 119 9.03 21.69 6.99
C SER A 119 8.28 22.17 5.73
N GLY A 120 7.39 21.35 5.14
CA GLY A 120 6.78 21.63 3.85
C GLY A 120 7.69 21.42 2.64
N SER A 121 8.90 20.89 2.84
CA SER A 121 9.82 20.57 1.74
C SER A 121 9.40 19.29 1.06
N ALA A 122 9.27 19.29 -0.26
CA ALA A 122 8.94 18.12 -1.05
C ALA A 122 10.18 17.25 -1.31
N PHE A 123 9.98 15.93 -1.31
CA PHE A 123 11.00 14.98 -1.76
C PHE A 123 10.37 13.79 -2.48
N LYS A 124 11.22 13.08 -3.23
CA LYS A 124 10.84 11.85 -3.94
C LYS A 124 11.83 10.76 -3.55
N SER A 125 11.33 9.54 -3.42
CA SER A 125 12.16 8.36 -3.15
C SER A 125 11.66 7.18 -3.96
N GLY A 126 12.58 6.36 -4.46
CA GLY A 126 12.27 5.27 -5.37
C GLY A 126 11.93 5.76 -6.78
N ALA A 127 11.45 4.85 -7.61
CA ALA A 127 11.11 5.11 -9.01
C ALA A 127 9.79 4.41 -9.37
N ARG A 128 9.27 4.71 -10.57
CA ARG A 128 8.09 4.04 -11.14
C ARG A 128 8.42 2.69 -11.78
N VAL A 129 9.68 2.29 -11.76
CA VAL A 129 10.19 1.11 -12.45
C VAL A 129 10.84 0.13 -11.47
N PHE A 130 10.84 -1.17 -11.82
CA PHE A 130 11.35 -2.24 -10.96
C PHE A 130 12.84 -2.17 -10.63
N LYS A 131 13.65 -1.48 -11.44
CA LYS A 131 15.10 -1.32 -11.22
C LYS A 131 15.41 0.15 -10.98
N SER A 132 15.41 0.55 -9.71
CA SER A 132 16.04 1.81 -9.29
C SER A 132 17.34 1.46 -8.58
N VAL A 133 18.47 1.82 -9.19
CA VAL A 133 19.82 1.51 -8.66
C VAL A 133 20.49 2.69 -7.98
N ALA A 134 19.79 3.79 -7.78
CA ALA A 134 20.35 5.00 -7.20
C ALA A 134 19.60 5.42 -5.92
N GLY A 135 20.33 5.52 -4.82
CA GLY A 135 19.87 6.08 -3.56
C GLY A 135 19.28 5.07 -2.57
N PHE A 136 19.01 5.55 -1.37
CA PHE A 136 18.38 4.76 -0.31
C PHE A 136 16.87 4.65 -0.55
N ASP A 137 16.29 3.49 -0.23
CA ASP A 137 14.85 3.21 -0.30
C ASP A 137 14.08 3.88 0.86
N VAL A 138 14.20 5.19 0.99
CA VAL A 138 13.54 5.97 2.05
C VAL A 138 12.03 5.78 2.05
N HIS A 139 11.42 5.56 0.87
CA HIS A 139 9.99 5.25 0.74
C HIS A 139 9.57 4.01 1.53
N LYS A 140 10.46 3.05 1.75
CA LYS A 140 10.16 1.85 2.55
C LYS A 140 9.92 2.16 4.03
N LEU A 141 10.40 3.30 4.54
CA LEU A 141 10.14 3.75 5.90
C LEU A 141 8.70 4.23 6.09
N PHE A 142 7.98 4.54 5.00
CA PHE A 142 6.58 4.95 5.07
C PHE A 142 5.69 3.80 5.53
N VAL A 143 6.00 2.57 5.11
CA VAL A 143 5.19 1.39 5.42
C VAL A 143 5.28 1.07 6.90
N GLY A 144 4.14 1.05 7.58
CA GLY A 144 4.04 0.86 9.03
C GLY A 144 4.39 2.11 9.87
N SER A 145 4.75 3.24 9.25
CA SER A 145 5.11 4.47 9.97
C SER A 145 3.93 5.15 10.67
N THR A 146 2.71 4.75 10.35
CA THR A 146 1.46 5.38 10.83
C THR A 146 1.36 6.89 10.54
N GLY A 147 2.06 7.34 9.48
CA GLY A 147 2.08 8.76 9.07
C GLY A 147 2.93 9.67 9.96
N ARG A 148 3.85 9.11 10.76
CA ARG A 148 4.65 9.90 11.73
C ARG A 148 5.91 10.54 11.15
N LEU A 149 6.41 10.06 10.02
CA LEU A 149 7.69 10.49 9.47
C LEU A 149 7.55 11.64 8.48
N PHE A 150 6.54 11.54 7.59
CA PHE A 150 6.28 12.52 6.54
C PHE A 150 4.85 12.37 6.01
N VAL A 151 4.42 13.36 5.23
CA VAL A 151 3.13 13.35 4.56
C VAL A 151 3.31 12.78 3.15
N ALA A 152 3.03 11.50 2.96
CA ALA A 152 3.03 10.92 1.62
C ALA A 152 1.85 11.49 0.81
N THR A 153 2.15 11.97 -0.40
CA THR A 153 1.17 12.55 -1.31
C THR A 153 0.80 11.58 -2.43
N LYS A 154 1.81 10.88 -2.98
CA LYS A 154 1.63 9.89 -4.03
C LYS A 154 2.45 8.64 -3.77
N LEU A 155 1.91 7.50 -4.17
CA LEU A 155 2.59 6.21 -4.12
C LEU A 155 2.71 5.63 -5.54
N HIS A 156 3.87 5.06 -5.83
CA HIS A 156 4.13 4.25 -7.02
C HIS A 156 4.09 2.80 -6.58
N LEU A 157 3.16 2.03 -7.13
CA LEU A 157 2.82 0.70 -6.65
C LEU A 157 3.10 -0.35 -7.73
N ARG A 158 3.55 -1.51 -7.27
CA ARG A 158 3.60 -2.73 -8.05
C ARG A 158 2.27 -3.46 -7.95
N LEU A 159 1.77 -3.91 -9.08
CA LEU A 159 0.56 -4.70 -9.22
C LEU A 159 0.91 -6.14 -9.54
N LYS A 160 -0.10 -7.00 -9.50
CA LYS A 160 -0.04 -8.38 -10.01
C LYS A 160 -1.23 -8.68 -10.91
N PRO A 161 -1.12 -9.64 -11.80
CA PRO A 161 -2.29 -10.20 -12.47
C PRO A 161 -3.27 -10.75 -11.43
N ARG A 162 -4.55 -10.52 -11.66
CA ARG A 162 -5.60 -11.06 -10.80
C ARG A 162 -5.66 -12.58 -11.00
N PRO A 163 -5.74 -13.38 -9.93
CA PRO A 163 -5.87 -14.83 -10.06
C PRO A 163 -7.18 -15.18 -10.78
N ARG A 164 -7.14 -16.15 -11.68
CA ARG A 164 -8.32 -16.59 -12.44
C ARG A 164 -9.35 -17.28 -11.55
N THR A 165 -8.89 -17.89 -10.47
CA THR A 165 -9.72 -18.64 -9.52
C THR A 165 -9.26 -18.36 -8.11
N GLU A 166 -10.19 -18.09 -7.23
CA GLU A 166 -9.97 -18.02 -5.78
C GLU A 166 -10.87 -19.06 -5.11
N GLN A 167 -10.30 -19.83 -4.19
CA GLN A 167 -11.05 -20.79 -3.38
C GLN A 167 -10.81 -20.48 -1.90
N TRP A 168 -11.90 -20.41 -1.16
CA TRP A 168 -11.87 -20.19 0.27
C TRP A 168 -12.24 -21.47 0.98
N PHE A 169 -11.36 -21.95 1.86
CA PHE A 169 -11.60 -23.10 2.70
C PHE A 169 -11.82 -22.62 4.12
N ALA A 170 -12.96 -22.99 4.71
CA ALA A 170 -13.25 -22.74 6.11
C ALA A 170 -13.42 -24.08 6.82
N ASN A 171 -12.66 -24.31 7.87
CA ASN A 171 -12.83 -25.46 8.76
C ASN A 171 -13.23 -24.98 10.15
N ARG A 172 -14.21 -25.66 10.74
CA ARG A 172 -14.65 -25.40 12.11
C ARG A 172 -13.89 -26.32 13.05
N ALA A 173 -13.21 -25.79 14.03
CA ALA A 173 -12.61 -26.53 15.13
C ALA A 173 -11.53 -27.56 14.72
N LEU A 174 -10.44 -27.09 14.11
CA LEU A 174 -9.20 -27.87 14.06
C LEU A 174 -8.37 -27.63 15.32
N GLU A 175 -7.82 -28.68 15.89
CA GLU A 175 -6.73 -28.58 16.84
C GLU A 175 -5.51 -27.95 16.12
N ARG A 176 -4.65 -27.26 16.90
CA ARG A 176 -3.51 -26.50 16.35
C ARG A 176 -2.64 -27.32 15.39
N ASP A 177 -2.32 -28.54 15.78
CA ASP A 177 -1.41 -29.39 14.98
C ASP A 177 -2.07 -29.87 13.69
N GLN A 178 -3.37 -30.14 13.71
CA GLN A 178 -4.16 -30.47 12.52
C GLN A 178 -4.25 -29.27 11.57
N ALA A 179 -4.41 -28.04 12.11
CA ALA A 179 -4.43 -26.83 11.31
C ALA A 179 -3.08 -26.60 10.62
N LEU A 180 -1.97 -26.81 11.32
CA LEU A 180 -0.62 -26.68 10.76
C LEU A 180 -0.37 -27.73 9.66
N GLN A 181 -0.78 -28.98 9.86
CA GLN A 181 -0.65 -30.04 8.84
C GLN A 181 -1.45 -29.69 7.58
N LEU A 182 -2.69 -29.21 7.73
CA LEU A 182 -3.51 -28.80 6.61
C LEU A 182 -2.90 -27.63 5.84
N ILE A 183 -2.38 -26.59 6.53
CA ILE A 183 -1.69 -25.46 5.90
C ILE A 183 -0.45 -25.94 5.11
N HIS A 184 0.32 -26.87 5.66
CA HIS A 184 1.47 -27.45 4.97
C HIS A 184 1.07 -28.22 3.71
N ALA A 185 0.04 -29.04 3.77
CA ALA A 185 -0.47 -29.80 2.63
C ALA A 185 -0.95 -28.87 1.51
N LEU A 186 -1.79 -27.88 1.84
CA LEU A 186 -2.30 -26.89 0.87
C LEU A 186 -1.18 -26.07 0.19
N ARG A 187 -0.11 -25.75 0.93
CA ARG A 187 1.05 -25.06 0.36
C ARG A 187 1.83 -25.93 -0.62
N GLN A 188 1.98 -27.21 -0.34
CA GLN A 188 2.68 -28.14 -1.23
C GLN A 188 1.89 -28.35 -2.52
N GLU A 189 0.57 -28.48 -2.45
CA GLU A 189 -0.30 -28.57 -3.62
C GLU A 189 -0.23 -27.32 -4.49
N ALA A 190 -0.33 -26.14 -3.87
CA ALA A 190 -0.23 -24.86 -4.57
C ALA A 190 1.13 -24.65 -5.28
N GLN A 191 2.22 -25.14 -4.70
CA GLN A 191 3.55 -25.08 -5.32
C GLN A 191 3.72 -26.10 -6.47
N ALA A 192 3.04 -27.23 -6.40
CA ALA A 192 3.07 -28.24 -7.45
C ALA A 192 2.29 -27.83 -8.71
N GLU A 193 1.32 -26.90 -8.56
CA GLU A 193 0.53 -26.36 -9.68
C GLU A 193 1.16 -25.13 -10.35
N GLU A 194 2.22 -24.54 -9.79
CA GLU A 194 2.94 -23.45 -10.47
C GLU A 194 3.64 -24.01 -11.73
N PRO A 195 3.34 -23.44 -12.92
CA PRO A 195 4.07 -23.81 -14.13
C PRO A 195 5.55 -23.51 -13.94
N PRO A 196 6.45 -24.32 -14.53
CA PRO A 196 7.87 -24.09 -14.45
C PRO A 196 8.19 -22.67 -14.94
N PRO A 197 9.23 -22.02 -14.36
CA PRO A 197 9.62 -20.68 -14.79
C PRO A 197 9.90 -20.71 -16.30
N LEU A 198 9.30 -19.77 -17.03
CA LEU A 198 9.56 -19.57 -18.44
C LEU A 198 11.07 -19.41 -18.62
N ASP A 199 11.69 -20.35 -19.31
CA ASP A 199 13.10 -20.26 -19.69
C ASP A 199 13.30 -18.95 -20.46
N LYS A 200 14.24 -18.17 -19.99
CA LYS A 200 14.64 -16.93 -20.64
C LYS A 200 15.52 -17.34 -21.82
N GLU A 201 14.95 -17.35 -23.02
CA GLU A 201 15.71 -17.21 -24.24
C GLU A 201 16.18 -15.75 -24.45
#